data_3cf62de20ee2acc3dd58b1611039daaf
#
_entry.id   3cf62de20ee2acc3dd58b1611039daaf
#
_cell.length_a   1.000
_cell.length_b   1.000
_cell.length_c   1.000
_cell.angle_alpha   90.00
_cell.angle_beta   90.00
_cell.angle_gamma   90.00
#
_symmetry.space_group_name_H-M   'P 1'
#
loop_
_entity.id
_entity.type
_entity.pdbx_description
1 polymer ?
#
loop_
_entity_poly.entity_id
_entity_poly.type
_entity_poly.pdbx_seq_one_letter_code
_entity_poly.pdbx_strand_id
1 'polypeptide(L)'
;MSEPTPIRLTVNGQAREGRCEPRKLLVDFLREDLGLTGTHVGCEHGVCGACTVLVDGEAARSCLMLAVQANGAEVLTVEGLMVDGALHPLQQAFHEHHALQCGFCTPGMLLTALDLLRTNPRPTEEEIRHGLSAVLCRCTGYQGIVAAVAAAASTLDRPR
;
A
#
# COMPACT_ATOMS: atom_id res chain seq x y z
N MET A 1 -16.78 -25.55 12.26
CA MET A 1 -16.66 -24.21 11.64
C MET A 1 -16.68 -23.23 12.81
N SER A 2 -15.64 -22.38 12.95
CA SER A 2 -15.59 -21.37 14.00
C SER A 2 -16.61 -20.26 13.68
N GLU A 3 -17.25 -19.71 14.71
CA GLU A 3 -18.18 -18.59 14.51
C GLU A 3 -17.42 -17.36 14.00
N PRO A 4 -18.01 -16.59 13.07
CA PRO A 4 -17.41 -15.35 12.59
C PRO A 4 -17.18 -14.35 13.74
N THR A 5 -15.99 -13.83 13.85
CA THR A 5 -15.58 -12.86 14.88
C THR A 5 -15.92 -11.44 14.41
N PRO A 6 -16.54 -10.59 15.24
CA PRO A 6 -16.73 -9.18 14.91
C PRO A 6 -15.38 -8.46 14.90
N ILE A 7 -15.17 -7.60 13.89
CA ILE A 7 -14.00 -6.74 13.79
C ILE A 7 -14.44 -5.31 13.48
N ARG A 8 -13.67 -4.37 14.01
CA ARG A 8 -13.80 -2.93 13.74
C ARG A 8 -12.43 -2.38 13.43
N LEU A 9 -12.30 -1.62 12.37
CA LEU A 9 -11.07 -0.95 11.98
C LEU A 9 -11.40 0.33 11.23
N THR A 10 -10.44 1.23 11.14
CA THR A 10 -10.56 2.41 10.28
C THR A 10 -9.86 2.11 8.96
N VAL A 11 -10.57 2.21 7.83
CA VAL A 11 -9.97 2.00 6.51
C VAL A 11 -10.13 3.26 5.67
N ASN A 12 -9.01 3.83 5.23
CA ASN A 12 -8.97 5.07 4.45
C ASN A 12 -9.74 6.22 5.15
N GLY A 13 -9.53 6.36 6.47
CA GLY A 13 -10.19 7.36 7.30
C GLY A 13 -11.66 7.11 7.61
N GLN A 14 -12.23 5.97 7.20
CA GLN A 14 -13.62 5.59 7.45
C GLN A 14 -13.70 4.41 8.41
N ALA A 15 -14.51 4.53 9.46
CA ALA A 15 -14.80 3.41 10.36
C ALA A 15 -15.53 2.31 9.58
N ARG A 16 -15.03 1.10 9.68
CA ARG A 16 -15.59 -0.11 9.06
C ARG A 16 -15.83 -1.16 10.13
N GLU A 17 -16.97 -1.81 10.03
CA GLU A 17 -17.35 -2.93 10.90
C GLU A 17 -17.68 -4.14 10.02
N GLY A 18 -17.36 -5.32 10.50
CA GLY A 18 -17.66 -6.56 9.80
C GLY A 18 -17.58 -7.76 10.73
N ARG A 19 -17.87 -8.92 10.17
CA ARG A 19 -17.66 -10.22 10.81
C ARG A 19 -16.92 -11.11 9.83
N CYS A 20 -15.85 -11.72 10.27
CA CYS A 20 -15.10 -12.63 9.40
C CYS A 20 -14.69 -13.90 10.15
N GLU A 21 -14.41 -14.96 9.40
CA GLU A 21 -13.77 -16.13 9.99
C GLU A 21 -12.41 -15.75 10.60
N PRO A 22 -12.04 -16.25 11.79
CA PRO A 22 -10.78 -15.89 12.44
C PRO A 22 -9.52 -16.12 11.59
N ARG A 23 -9.60 -17.05 10.63
CA ARG A 23 -8.50 -17.38 9.70
C ARG A 23 -8.47 -16.53 8.42
N LYS A 24 -9.45 -15.64 8.20
CA LYS A 24 -9.51 -14.80 7.00
C LYS A 24 -8.34 -13.82 6.99
N LEU A 25 -7.63 -13.73 5.87
CA LEU A 25 -6.52 -12.80 5.70
C LEU A 25 -7.04 -11.36 5.59
N LEU A 26 -6.23 -10.40 6.01
CA LEU A 26 -6.57 -8.98 5.91
C LEU A 26 -6.82 -8.58 4.45
N VAL A 27 -5.99 -9.06 3.51
CA VAL A 27 -6.18 -8.77 2.09
C VAL A 27 -7.52 -9.25 1.55
N ASP A 28 -7.97 -10.45 1.96
CA ASP A 28 -9.25 -11.00 1.51
C ASP A 28 -10.42 -10.21 2.12
N PHE A 29 -10.31 -9.81 3.38
CA PHE A 29 -11.29 -8.95 4.02
C PHE A 29 -11.42 -7.58 3.31
N LEU A 30 -10.29 -6.94 2.99
CA LEU A 30 -10.29 -5.66 2.26
C LEU A 30 -10.95 -5.81 0.88
N ARG A 31 -10.61 -6.86 0.13
CA ARG A 31 -11.06 -7.08 -1.24
C ARG A 31 -12.49 -7.58 -1.35
N GLU A 32 -12.85 -8.57 -0.51
CA GLU A 32 -14.12 -9.30 -0.64
C GLU A 32 -15.23 -8.69 0.22
N ASP A 33 -14.93 -8.32 1.47
CA ASP A 33 -15.95 -7.81 2.39
C ASP A 33 -16.11 -6.29 2.26
N LEU A 34 -15.02 -5.55 2.02
CA LEU A 34 -15.06 -4.10 1.88
C LEU A 34 -15.08 -3.61 0.42
N GLY A 35 -14.86 -4.50 -0.56
CA GLY A 35 -14.85 -4.15 -1.98
C GLY A 35 -13.63 -3.31 -2.41
N LEU A 36 -12.59 -3.21 -1.58
CA LEU A 36 -11.37 -2.45 -1.86
C LEU A 36 -10.39 -3.33 -2.64
N THR A 37 -10.59 -3.41 -3.94
CA THR A 37 -9.86 -4.34 -4.83
C THR A 37 -8.51 -3.82 -5.30
N GLY A 38 -8.13 -2.58 -4.98
CA GLY A 38 -6.84 -2.00 -5.35
C GLY A 38 -5.64 -2.67 -4.68
N THR A 39 -5.82 -3.31 -3.52
CA THR A 39 -4.79 -4.16 -2.93
C THR A 39 -4.72 -5.50 -3.69
N HIS A 40 -3.62 -5.77 -4.39
CA HIS A 40 -3.48 -6.96 -5.23
C HIS A 40 -2.84 -8.14 -4.49
N VAL A 41 -3.18 -9.36 -4.91
CA VAL A 41 -2.64 -10.61 -4.34
C VAL A 41 -1.84 -11.34 -5.41
N GLY A 42 -0.53 -11.53 -5.18
CA GLY A 42 0.36 -12.20 -6.14
C GLY A 42 0.96 -13.51 -5.64
N CYS A 43 1.47 -13.58 -4.43
CA CYS A 43 2.22 -14.73 -3.95
C CYS A 43 1.64 -15.42 -2.70
N GLU A 44 0.84 -14.72 -1.91
CA GLU A 44 0.23 -15.20 -0.64
C GLU A 44 1.24 -15.70 0.42
N HIS A 45 2.53 -15.37 0.29
CA HIS A 45 3.57 -15.74 1.25
C HIS A 45 4.57 -14.61 1.52
N GLY A 46 4.17 -13.34 1.29
CA GLY A 46 4.88 -12.15 1.74
C GLY A 46 6.04 -11.69 0.86
N VAL A 47 6.40 -12.42 -0.21
CA VAL A 47 7.61 -12.13 -1.01
C VAL A 47 7.40 -11.01 -2.03
N CYS A 48 6.28 -11.01 -2.77
CA CYS A 48 6.13 -10.12 -3.92
C CYS A 48 5.77 -8.67 -3.57
N GLY A 49 5.23 -8.40 -2.39
CA GLY A 49 4.86 -7.06 -1.93
C GLY A 49 3.62 -6.43 -2.57
N ALA A 50 2.96 -7.09 -3.53
CA ALA A 50 1.78 -6.54 -4.20
C ALA A 50 0.61 -6.23 -3.25
N CYS A 51 0.50 -6.97 -2.14
CA CYS A 51 -0.52 -6.81 -1.12
C CYS A 51 -0.17 -5.82 0.00
N THR A 52 0.86 -4.98 -0.18
CA THR A 52 1.25 -4.01 0.84
C THR A 52 0.13 -3.00 1.09
N VAL A 53 -0.18 -2.81 2.35
CA VAL A 53 -1.03 -1.75 2.91
C VAL A 53 -0.26 -1.06 4.04
N LEU A 54 -0.70 0.12 4.49
CA LEU A 54 -0.19 0.64 5.77
C LEU A 54 -1.15 0.26 6.88
N VAL A 55 -0.62 -0.27 7.96
CA VAL A 55 -1.35 -0.57 9.20
C VAL A 55 -0.73 0.28 10.30
N ASP A 56 -1.52 1.14 10.92
CA ASP A 56 -1.07 2.12 11.91
C ASP A 56 0.12 2.96 11.43
N GLY A 57 0.17 3.22 10.13
CA GLY A 57 1.17 4.03 9.47
C GLY A 57 2.40 3.28 8.96
N GLU A 58 2.56 1.99 9.21
CA GLU A 58 3.70 1.16 8.80
C GLU A 58 3.33 0.17 7.68
N ALA A 59 4.26 -0.06 6.74
CA ALA A 59 4.03 -0.98 5.63
C ALA A 59 3.93 -2.44 6.09
N ALA A 60 2.80 -3.07 5.81
CA ALA A 60 2.51 -4.46 6.17
C ALA A 60 2.09 -5.29 4.96
N ARG A 61 2.39 -6.58 4.98
CA ARG A 61 1.93 -7.56 3.99
C ARG A 61 0.57 -8.11 4.42
N SER A 62 -0.51 -7.59 3.85
CA SER A 62 -1.87 -7.99 4.21
C SER A 62 -2.19 -9.46 3.92
N CYS A 63 -1.41 -10.14 3.06
CA CYS A 63 -1.53 -11.58 2.84
C CYS A 63 -0.88 -12.44 3.96
N LEU A 64 -0.16 -11.84 4.90
CA LEU A 64 0.43 -12.51 6.07
C LEU A 64 -0.24 -12.12 7.39
N MET A 65 -1.22 -11.23 7.35
CA MET A 65 -1.95 -10.74 8.51
C MET A 65 -3.38 -11.28 8.48
N LEU A 66 -3.86 -11.78 9.60
CA LEU A 66 -5.28 -12.13 9.76
C LEU A 66 -6.11 -10.85 9.95
N ALA A 67 -7.30 -10.80 9.37
CA ALA A 67 -8.21 -9.65 9.50
C ALA A 67 -8.50 -9.32 10.99
N VAL A 68 -8.65 -10.34 11.83
CA VAL A 68 -8.87 -10.18 13.28
C VAL A 68 -7.69 -9.52 14.01
N GLN A 69 -6.48 -9.60 13.48
CA GLN A 69 -5.30 -8.91 14.05
C GLN A 69 -5.32 -7.40 13.79
N ALA A 70 -6.01 -6.97 12.73
CA ALA A 70 -6.21 -5.55 12.41
C ALA A 70 -7.39 -4.92 13.16
N ASN A 71 -7.99 -5.62 14.12
CA ASN A 71 -9.09 -5.07 14.91
C ASN A 71 -8.61 -3.86 15.72
N GLY A 72 -9.25 -2.71 15.54
CA GLY A 72 -8.88 -1.44 16.16
C GLY A 72 -7.80 -0.63 15.41
N ALA A 73 -7.18 -1.21 14.37
CA ALA A 73 -6.12 -0.55 13.62
C ALA A 73 -6.65 0.47 12.60
N GLU A 74 -5.76 1.38 12.20
CA GLU A 74 -5.94 2.24 11.04
C GLU A 74 -5.25 1.62 9.81
N VAL A 75 -6.01 1.33 8.76
CA VAL A 75 -5.49 0.74 7.52
C VAL A 75 -5.62 1.73 6.38
N LEU A 76 -4.51 1.99 5.69
CA LEU A 76 -4.50 2.77 4.45
C LEU A 76 -4.23 1.84 3.27
N THR A 77 -5.12 1.86 2.29
CA THR A 77 -4.98 1.18 1.00
C THR A 77 -4.73 2.21 -0.11
N VAL A 78 -4.41 1.75 -1.32
CA VAL A 78 -4.14 2.64 -2.46
C VAL A 78 -5.33 3.55 -2.78
N GLU A 79 -6.55 3.10 -2.53
CA GLU A 79 -7.78 3.89 -2.73
C GLU A 79 -7.84 5.13 -1.81
N GLY A 80 -7.20 5.06 -0.65
CA GLY A 80 -7.14 6.16 0.30
C GLY A 80 -6.06 7.21 0.01
N LEU A 81 -5.26 7.05 -1.04
CA LEU A 81 -4.23 8.03 -1.39
C LEU A 81 -4.79 9.29 -2.04
N MET A 82 -5.87 9.16 -2.81
CA MET A 82 -6.54 10.31 -3.42
C MET A 82 -7.29 11.12 -2.36
N VAL A 83 -7.15 12.45 -2.43
CA VAL A 83 -7.90 13.37 -1.58
C VAL A 83 -8.66 14.34 -2.48
N ASP A 84 -9.96 14.50 -2.25
CA ASP A 84 -10.85 15.42 -2.99
C ASP A 84 -10.77 15.27 -4.52
N GLY A 85 -10.58 14.03 -5.00
CA GLY A 85 -10.47 13.73 -6.43
C GLY A 85 -9.11 14.05 -7.05
N ALA A 86 -8.16 14.57 -6.27
CA ALA A 86 -6.79 14.83 -6.72
C ALA A 86 -5.86 13.64 -6.43
N LEU A 87 -4.99 13.34 -7.38
CA LEU A 87 -3.95 12.32 -7.20
C LEU A 87 -2.96 12.75 -6.12
N HIS A 88 -2.55 11.81 -5.29
CA HIS A 88 -1.43 12.02 -4.37
C HIS A 88 -0.13 12.33 -5.17
N PRO A 89 0.78 13.19 -4.68
CA PRO A 89 2.04 13.50 -5.39
C PRO A 89 2.83 12.28 -5.87
N LEU A 90 2.84 11.18 -5.11
CA LEU A 90 3.42 9.91 -5.55
C LEU A 90 2.69 9.33 -6.77
N GLN A 91 1.36 9.33 -6.79
CA GLN A 91 0.58 8.83 -7.93
C GLN A 91 0.83 9.68 -9.17
N GLN A 92 0.88 11.00 -9.02
CA GLN A 92 1.19 11.93 -10.09
C GLN A 92 2.60 11.68 -10.64
N ALA A 93 3.60 11.55 -9.77
CA ALA A 93 4.99 11.25 -10.18
C ALA A 93 5.09 9.88 -10.89
N PHE A 94 4.36 8.86 -10.43
CA PHE A 94 4.31 7.56 -11.11
C PHE A 94 3.76 7.68 -12.54
N HIS A 95 2.76 8.52 -12.75
CA HIS A 95 2.23 8.81 -14.08
C HIS A 95 3.26 9.53 -14.95
N GLU A 96 3.86 10.60 -14.46
CA GLU A 96 4.79 11.47 -15.19
C GLU A 96 6.10 10.77 -15.58
N HIS A 97 6.60 9.88 -14.71
CA HIS A 97 7.85 9.13 -14.92
C HIS A 97 7.66 7.74 -15.56
N HIS A 98 6.45 7.45 -16.05
CA HIS A 98 6.12 6.13 -16.61
C HIS A 98 6.50 4.95 -15.68
N ALA A 99 6.26 5.13 -14.38
CA ALA A 99 6.65 4.20 -13.33
C ALA A 99 5.77 2.94 -13.24
N LEU A 100 4.89 2.73 -14.20
CA LEU A 100 4.01 1.56 -14.28
C LEU A 100 3.82 1.10 -15.74
N GLN A 101 3.52 -0.18 -15.91
CA GLN A 101 3.10 -0.76 -17.20
C GLN A 101 1.80 -1.55 -16.98
N CYS A 102 1.86 -2.82 -16.52
CA CYS A 102 0.64 -3.59 -16.25
C CYS A 102 -0.14 -3.08 -15.02
N GLY A 103 0.48 -2.32 -14.14
CA GLY A 103 -0.15 -1.75 -12.93
C GLY A 103 -0.25 -2.70 -11.73
N PHE A 104 0.06 -4.00 -11.88
CA PHE A 104 -0.19 -4.98 -10.83
C PHE A 104 0.60 -4.73 -9.53
N CYS A 105 1.86 -4.33 -9.62
CA CYS A 105 2.68 -4.01 -8.45
C CYS A 105 2.45 -2.58 -7.93
N THR A 106 1.80 -1.72 -8.71
CA THR A 106 1.72 -0.28 -8.45
C THR A 106 1.12 0.08 -7.09
N PRO A 107 0.01 -0.53 -6.63
CA PRO A 107 -0.52 -0.24 -5.29
C PRO A 107 0.50 -0.52 -4.18
N GLY A 108 1.13 -1.68 -4.21
CA GLY A 108 2.17 -2.04 -3.24
C GLY A 108 3.39 -1.13 -3.29
N MET A 109 3.83 -0.74 -4.51
CA MET A 109 4.93 0.21 -4.70
C MET A 109 4.62 1.58 -4.12
N LEU A 110 3.42 2.11 -4.37
CA LEU A 110 2.99 3.43 -3.88
C LEU A 110 2.98 3.47 -2.34
N LEU A 111 2.42 2.44 -1.68
CA LEU A 111 2.34 2.41 -0.23
C LEU A 111 3.70 2.14 0.42
N THR A 112 4.55 1.31 -0.19
CA THR A 112 5.94 1.13 0.25
C THR A 112 6.76 2.40 0.09
N ALA A 113 6.60 3.13 -1.02
CA ALA A 113 7.26 4.40 -1.24
C ALA A 113 6.75 5.48 -0.26
N LEU A 114 5.46 5.49 0.04
CA LEU A 114 4.89 6.42 1.03
C LEU A 114 5.49 6.19 2.41
N ASP A 115 5.59 4.94 2.85
CA ASP A 115 6.21 4.57 4.12
C ASP A 115 7.69 5.01 4.17
N LEU A 116 8.45 4.72 3.11
CA LEU A 116 9.82 5.19 2.97
C LEU A 116 9.93 6.71 3.11
N LEU A 117 9.10 7.49 2.40
CA LEU A 117 9.16 8.94 2.41
C LEU A 117 8.68 9.56 3.73
N ARG A 118 7.86 8.86 4.50
CA ARG A 118 7.46 9.28 5.86
C ARG A 118 8.60 9.12 6.85
N THR A 119 9.40 8.06 6.70
CA THR A 119 10.55 7.78 7.58
C THR A 119 11.82 8.50 7.14
N ASN A 120 12.02 8.67 5.84
CA ASN A 120 13.14 9.40 5.24
C ASN A 120 12.61 10.33 4.12
N PRO A 121 12.34 11.62 4.43
CA PRO A 121 11.78 12.56 3.44
C PRO A 121 12.72 12.92 2.29
N ARG A 122 14.02 12.69 2.45
CA ARG A 122 15.07 13.01 1.45
C ARG A 122 15.97 11.81 1.17
N PRO A 123 15.40 10.71 0.65
CA PRO A 123 16.20 9.52 0.41
C PRO A 123 17.14 9.72 -0.78
N THR A 124 18.32 9.15 -0.67
CA THR A 124 19.22 8.95 -1.82
C THR A 124 18.64 7.94 -2.79
N GLU A 125 19.13 7.90 -4.02
CA GLU A 125 18.71 6.89 -5.00
C GLU A 125 18.95 5.46 -4.48
N GLU A 126 20.04 5.23 -3.78
CA GLU A 126 20.37 3.92 -3.19
C GLU A 126 19.35 3.52 -2.11
N GLU A 127 18.97 4.44 -1.23
CA GLU A 127 17.94 4.21 -0.21
C GLU A 127 16.57 3.96 -0.83
N ILE A 128 16.22 4.66 -1.92
CA ILE A 128 15.00 4.39 -2.67
C ILE A 128 15.04 2.97 -3.24
N ARG A 129 16.12 2.58 -3.91
CA ARG A 129 16.28 1.23 -4.47
C ARG A 129 16.17 0.16 -3.40
N HIS A 130 16.82 0.38 -2.25
CA HIS A 130 16.75 -0.54 -1.12
C HIS A 130 15.31 -0.65 -0.57
N GLY A 131 14.65 0.46 -0.29
CA GLY A 131 13.27 0.47 0.23
C GLY A 131 12.27 -0.20 -0.72
N LEU A 132 12.41 0.06 -2.02
CA LEU A 132 11.54 -0.53 -3.05
C LEU A 132 11.84 -2.00 -3.36
N SER A 133 12.99 -2.54 -2.92
CA SER A 133 13.32 -3.96 -3.09
C SER A 133 12.32 -4.91 -2.41
N ALA A 134 11.53 -4.38 -1.49
CA ALA A 134 10.43 -5.06 -0.82
C ALA A 134 9.24 -5.39 -1.75
N VAL A 135 9.17 -4.83 -2.97
CA VAL A 135 8.07 -5.06 -3.92
C VAL A 135 8.62 -5.44 -5.30
N LEU A 136 8.14 -6.56 -5.84
CA LEU A 136 8.58 -7.06 -7.14
C LEU A 136 7.78 -6.43 -8.28
N CYS A 137 8.51 -5.91 -9.27
CA CYS A 137 7.95 -5.47 -10.56
C CYS A 137 8.59 -6.27 -11.70
N ARG A 138 7.78 -6.92 -12.54
CA ARG A 138 8.28 -7.71 -13.69
C ARG A 138 8.37 -6.90 -14.98
N CYS A 139 7.81 -5.69 -15.03
CA CYS A 139 7.60 -4.95 -16.25
C CYS A 139 8.61 -3.81 -16.47
N THR A 140 8.83 -2.96 -15.45
CA THR A 140 9.41 -1.62 -15.61
C THR A 140 10.93 -1.57 -15.54
N GLY A 141 11.59 -2.58 -15.00
CA GLY A 141 13.04 -2.51 -14.69
C GLY A 141 13.38 -1.50 -13.58
N TYR A 142 12.35 -0.99 -12.86
CA TYR A 142 12.44 -0.09 -11.70
C TYR A 142 12.93 1.34 -11.98
N GLN A 143 13.51 1.66 -13.12
CA GLN A 143 14.10 2.99 -13.40
C GLN A 143 13.06 4.12 -13.22
N GLY A 144 11.90 4.00 -13.89
CA GLY A 144 10.82 4.98 -13.78
C GLY A 144 10.27 5.07 -12.35
N ILE A 145 10.20 3.93 -11.63
CA ILE A 145 9.71 3.90 -10.24
C ILE A 145 10.65 4.68 -9.31
N VAL A 146 11.95 4.44 -9.43
CA VAL A 146 12.97 5.15 -8.62
C VAL A 146 12.93 6.65 -8.92
N ALA A 147 12.86 7.04 -10.20
CA ALA A 147 12.76 8.43 -10.60
C ALA A 147 11.48 9.10 -10.07
N ALA A 148 10.35 8.39 -10.12
CA ALA A 148 9.07 8.88 -9.59
C ALA A 148 9.12 9.14 -8.07
N VAL A 149 9.72 8.22 -7.30
CA VAL A 149 9.84 8.39 -5.84
C VAL A 149 10.77 9.55 -5.51
N ALA A 150 11.89 9.72 -6.21
CA ALA A 150 12.81 10.85 -6.03
C ALA A 150 12.13 12.19 -6.36
N ALA A 151 11.34 12.26 -7.43
CA ALA A 151 10.56 13.45 -7.80
C ALA A 151 9.49 13.79 -6.75
N ALA A 152 8.74 12.78 -6.29
CA ALA A 152 7.72 12.93 -5.26
C ALA A 152 8.32 13.41 -3.92
N ALA A 153 9.48 12.89 -3.51
CA ALA A 153 10.19 13.35 -2.33
C ALA A 153 10.44 14.87 -2.35
N SER A 154 10.92 15.37 -3.50
CA SER A 154 11.17 16.81 -3.70
C SER A 154 9.90 17.68 -3.64
N THR A 155 8.75 17.11 -3.94
CA THR A 155 7.45 17.80 -3.91
C THR A 155 6.83 17.79 -2.52
N LEU A 156 6.92 16.65 -1.81
CA LEU A 156 6.36 16.46 -0.47
C LEU A 156 7.15 17.22 0.61
N ASP A 157 8.45 17.42 0.42
CA ASP A 157 9.33 18.14 1.36
C ASP A 157 9.18 19.69 1.28
N ARG A 158 8.40 20.22 0.32
CA ARG A 158 8.15 21.67 0.23
C ARG A 158 7.18 22.09 1.33
N PRO A 159 7.54 23.05 2.22
CA PRO A 159 6.58 23.62 3.16
C PRO A 159 5.45 24.28 2.36
N ARG A 160 4.20 23.95 2.74
CA ARG A 160 2.99 24.61 2.20
C ARG A 160 2.87 26.02 2.76
#